data_c3c2fda3ccb9462bc37b598410748d16
#
_entry.id   c3c2fda3ccb9462bc37b598410748d16
#
_cell.length_a   1.000
_cell.length_b   1.000
_cell.length_c   1.000
_cell.angle_alpha   90.00
_cell.angle_beta   90.00
_cell.angle_gamma   90.00
#
_symmetry.space_group_name_H-M   'P 1'
#
loop_
_entity.id
_entity.type
_entity.pdbx_description
1 polymer ?
#
loop_
_entity_poly.entity_id
_entity_poly.type
_entity_poly.pdbx_seq_one_letter_code
_entity_poly.pdbx_strand_id
1 'polypeptide(L)'
;GLSHVEDSTNEDTHYARNRLRRELWPRLETINPALTKAIGRTAEILRRENGYLDTLAAEYLPPSGTAVETARLLSAPEALRSRVMRLLLERTPTGKKDVGAAHIQALLALAESGGLLALPGGLRAVCRDGWLRLTVRQEPPPEMTLRQGVNSWGDFDITLRGGESRRVTVRTWSSADRMTVGRGSRSLKRLFSDAGIPPERRDAAPVVCVDGAPYAVYGVGERVSPENGESIKIIINKRENHKEDTGNG
;
A
#
# COMPACT_ATOMS: atom_id res chain seq x y z
N GLY A 1 7.99 45.24 -21.69
CA GLY A 1 6.62 44.83 -21.74
C GLY A 1 6.56 43.35 -22.06
N LEU A 2 6.21 42.53 -21.09
CA LEU A 2 5.87 41.11 -21.32
C LEU A 2 4.38 41.10 -21.69
N SER A 3 4.06 40.68 -22.94
CA SER A 3 2.69 40.46 -23.38
C SER A 3 2.11 39.27 -22.56
N HIS A 4 1.12 39.55 -21.72
CA HIS A 4 0.30 38.51 -21.10
C HIS A 4 -0.55 37.88 -22.22
N VAL A 5 -0.31 36.61 -22.49
CA VAL A 5 -1.24 35.77 -23.25
C VAL A 5 -2.40 35.48 -22.30
N GLU A 6 -3.55 36.12 -22.53
CA GLU A 6 -4.78 35.75 -21.85
C GLU A 6 -5.20 34.38 -22.37
N ASP A 7 -5.10 33.41 -21.50
CA ASP A 7 -5.55 32.05 -21.76
C ASP A 7 -7.08 32.04 -21.83
N SER A 8 -7.63 31.76 -23.02
CA SER A 8 -9.09 31.78 -23.33
C SER A 8 -9.88 30.79 -22.41
N THR A 9 -9.22 29.84 -21.77
CA THR A 9 -9.82 28.94 -20.78
C THR A 9 -10.22 29.66 -19.48
N ASN A 10 -9.72 30.89 -19.23
CA ASN A 10 -10.14 31.72 -18.10
C ASN A 10 -11.52 32.33 -18.28
N GLU A 11 -12.09 32.28 -19.47
CA GLU A 11 -13.41 32.84 -19.77
C GLU A 11 -14.56 31.85 -19.70
N ASP A 12 -14.25 30.55 -19.71
CA ASP A 12 -15.25 29.50 -19.74
C ASP A 12 -15.92 29.30 -18.37
N THR A 13 -17.18 29.75 -18.25
CA THR A 13 -18.03 29.60 -17.06
C THR A 13 -18.54 28.17 -16.86
N HIS A 14 -18.22 27.22 -17.74
CA HIS A 14 -18.47 25.80 -17.53
C HIS A 14 -17.70 25.27 -16.35
N TYR A 15 -16.55 25.85 -16.01
CA TYR A 15 -15.79 25.47 -14.83
C TYR A 15 -16.37 26.12 -13.57
N ALA A 16 -16.71 25.30 -12.58
CA ALA A 16 -17.31 25.76 -11.31
C ALA A 16 -16.51 26.91 -10.64
N ARG A 17 -15.19 26.91 -10.76
CA ARG A 17 -14.31 27.97 -10.24
C ARG A 17 -14.54 29.32 -10.94
N ASN A 18 -14.65 29.32 -12.27
CA ASN A 18 -14.86 30.53 -13.05
C ASN A 18 -16.28 31.08 -12.82
N ARG A 19 -17.27 30.20 -12.78
CA ARG A 19 -18.65 30.53 -12.46
C ARG A 19 -18.78 31.13 -11.05
N LEU A 20 -18.12 30.55 -10.03
CA LEU A 20 -18.09 31.10 -8.69
C LEU A 20 -17.50 32.51 -8.69
N ARG A 21 -16.34 32.70 -9.32
CA ARG A 21 -15.60 33.97 -9.29
C ARG A 21 -16.30 35.08 -10.09
N ARG A 22 -16.91 34.77 -11.27
CA ARG A 22 -17.47 35.78 -12.19
C ARG A 22 -18.94 36.07 -11.94
N GLU A 23 -19.72 35.06 -11.54
CA GLU A 23 -21.15 35.22 -11.39
C GLU A 23 -21.62 35.35 -9.95
N LEU A 24 -21.16 34.45 -9.11
CA LEU A 24 -21.66 34.36 -7.73
C LEU A 24 -20.95 35.32 -6.77
N TRP A 25 -19.64 35.44 -6.86
CA TRP A 25 -18.87 36.26 -5.95
C TRP A 25 -19.25 37.75 -5.99
N PRO A 26 -19.40 38.42 -7.14
CA PRO A 26 -19.85 39.80 -7.20
C PRO A 26 -21.25 40.02 -6.61
N ARG A 27 -22.16 39.06 -6.83
CA ARG A 27 -23.51 39.10 -6.23
C ARG A 27 -23.49 39.00 -4.72
N LEU A 28 -22.64 38.17 -4.19
CA LEU A 28 -22.46 38.04 -2.73
C LEU A 28 -21.86 39.32 -2.12
N GLU A 29 -20.93 39.98 -2.82
CA GLU A 29 -20.34 41.25 -2.39
C GLU A 29 -21.33 42.43 -2.45
N THR A 30 -22.35 42.39 -3.30
CA THR A 30 -23.44 43.41 -3.27
C THR A 30 -24.31 43.26 -2.02
N ILE A 31 -24.44 42.02 -1.48
CA ILE A 31 -25.17 41.76 -0.22
C ILE A 31 -24.34 42.12 0.97
N ASN A 32 -23.05 41.75 0.93
CA ASN A 32 -22.09 42.05 2.00
C ASN A 32 -20.75 42.53 1.43
N PRO A 33 -20.53 43.84 1.33
CA PRO A 33 -19.28 44.44 0.81
C PRO A 33 -18.02 43.99 1.60
N ALA A 34 -18.18 43.54 2.85
CA ALA A 34 -17.08 43.07 3.66
C ALA A 34 -16.82 41.55 3.53
N LEU A 35 -17.54 40.85 2.65
CA LEU A 35 -17.52 39.37 2.55
C LEU A 35 -16.11 38.83 2.33
N THR A 36 -15.42 39.32 1.30
CA THR A 36 -14.04 38.86 0.98
C THR A 36 -13.09 39.03 2.16
N LYS A 37 -13.17 40.18 2.84
CA LYS A 37 -12.35 40.49 4.04
C LYS A 37 -12.71 39.57 5.20
N ALA A 38 -14.01 39.30 5.43
CA ALA A 38 -14.48 38.43 6.51
C ALA A 38 -14.05 36.96 6.26
N ILE A 39 -14.22 36.44 5.02
CA ILE A 39 -13.77 35.10 4.65
C ILE A 39 -12.25 34.96 4.78
N GLY A 40 -11.50 35.97 4.31
CA GLY A 40 -10.03 36.00 4.43
C GLY A 40 -9.57 35.91 5.89
N ARG A 41 -10.19 36.68 6.78
CA ARG A 41 -9.90 36.66 8.23
C ARG A 41 -10.22 35.30 8.85
N THR A 42 -11.39 34.73 8.55
CA THR A 42 -11.80 33.42 9.04
C THR A 42 -10.85 32.32 8.54
N ALA A 43 -10.49 32.36 7.27
CA ALA A 43 -9.54 31.40 6.69
C ALA A 43 -8.16 31.48 7.33
N GLU A 44 -7.72 32.68 7.70
CA GLU A 44 -6.44 32.88 8.41
C GLU A 44 -6.47 32.32 9.83
N ILE A 45 -7.55 32.56 10.57
CA ILE A 45 -7.75 31.98 11.92
C ILE A 45 -7.74 30.46 11.83
N LEU A 46 -8.56 29.88 10.96
CA LEU A 46 -8.64 28.43 10.78
C LEU A 46 -7.30 27.80 10.34
N ARG A 47 -6.52 28.51 9.54
CA ARG A 47 -5.18 28.04 9.12
C ARG A 47 -4.22 27.96 10.32
N ARG A 48 -4.23 28.97 11.21
CA ARG A 48 -3.41 28.95 12.43
C ARG A 48 -3.83 27.84 13.39
N GLU A 49 -5.13 27.71 13.62
CA GLU A 49 -5.69 26.64 14.48
C GLU A 49 -5.38 25.26 13.91
N ASN A 50 -5.56 25.06 12.61
CA ASN A 50 -5.21 23.81 11.95
C ASN A 50 -3.71 23.49 12.07
N GLY A 51 -2.83 24.48 11.87
CA GLY A 51 -1.39 24.29 12.04
C GLY A 51 -1.01 23.87 13.47
N TYR A 52 -1.62 24.49 14.47
CA TYR A 52 -1.41 24.10 15.87
C TYR A 52 -1.87 22.67 16.16
N LEU A 53 -3.08 22.31 15.70
CA LEU A 53 -3.60 20.96 15.86
C LEU A 53 -2.77 19.90 15.12
N ASP A 54 -2.22 20.24 13.95
CA ASP A 54 -1.32 19.35 13.22
C ASP A 54 0.02 19.16 13.97
N THR A 55 0.53 20.20 14.62
CA THR A 55 1.70 20.10 15.51
C THR A 55 1.42 19.13 16.66
N LEU A 56 0.30 19.29 17.36
CA LEU A 56 -0.11 18.39 18.44
C LEU A 56 -0.31 16.94 17.94
N ALA A 57 -0.92 16.76 16.76
CA ALA A 57 -1.12 15.45 16.18
C ALA A 57 0.20 14.76 15.81
N ALA A 58 1.20 15.52 15.37
CA ALA A 58 2.52 14.99 15.01
C ALA A 58 3.25 14.36 16.21
N GLU A 59 2.96 14.80 17.45
CA GLU A 59 3.54 14.23 18.67
C GLU A 59 3.18 12.75 18.87
N TYR A 60 2.07 12.29 18.29
CA TYR A 60 1.62 10.90 18.33
C TYR A 60 2.27 10.01 17.27
N LEU A 61 2.99 10.59 16.32
CA LEU A 61 3.70 9.86 15.29
C LEU A 61 5.18 9.64 15.67
N PRO A 62 5.79 8.54 15.21
CA PRO A 62 7.24 8.39 15.30
C PRO A 62 7.93 9.47 14.45
N PRO A 63 9.22 9.75 14.67
CA PRO A 63 9.96 10.75 13.88
C PRO A 63 9.93 10.50 12.38
N SER A 64 9.90 9.24 11.95
CA SER A 64 9.90 8.84 10.55
C SER A 64 9.09 7.55 10.33
N GLY A 65 8.90 7.21 9.05
CA GLY A 65 8.23 5.97 8.64
C GLY A 65 6.72 6.10 8.51
N THR A 66 6.11 4.99 8.05
CA THR A 66 4.68 4.87 7.73
C THR A 66 3.95 3.93 8.69
N ALA A 67 4.40 3.86 9.93
CA ALA A 67 3.79 3.05 10.98
C ALA A 67 3.54 3.90 12.23
N VAL A 68 2.49 3.54 12.99
CA VAL A 68 2.17 4.12 14.29
C VAL A 68 1.76 3.01 15.25
N GLU A 69 2.16 3.13 16.51
CA GLU A 69 1.69 2.25 17.57
C GLU A 69 0.21 2.53 17.87
N THR A 70 -0.62 1.48 17.87
CA THR A 70 -2.07 1.62 18.05
C THR A 70 -2.42 2.19 19.42
N ALA A 71 -1.73 1.75 20.47
CA ALA A 71 -1.95 2.29 21.83
C ALA A 71 -1.68 3.79 21.88
N ARG A 72 -0.61 4.27 21.24
CA ARG A 72 -0.27 5.68 21.18
C ARG A 72 -1.29 6.48 20.36
N LEU A 73 -1.71 5.96 19.21
CA LEU A 73 -2.76 6.56 18.39
C LEU A 73 -4.08 6.70 19.16
N LEU A 74 -4.51 5.62 19.82
CA LEU A 74 -5.78 5.58 20.52
C LEU A 74 -5.76 6.39 21.84
N SER A 75 -4.59 6.65 22.41
CA SER A 75 -4.43 7.58 23.54
C SER A 75 -4.58 9.07 23.15
N ALA A 76 -4.47 9.38 21.85
CA ALA A 76 -4.69 10.74 21.37
C ALA A 76 -6.15 11.17 21.60
N PRO A 77 -6.39 12.45 21.94
CA PRO A 77 -7.74 13.01 21.95
C PRO A 77 -8.46 12.73 20.64
N GLU A 78 -9.75 12.42 20.69
CA GLU A 78 -10.55 12.04 19.52
C GLU A 78 -10.42 13.04 18.37
N ALA A 79 -10.41 14.34 18.69
CA ALA A 79 -10.23 15.41 17.71
C ALA A 79 -8.89 15.34 16.95
N LEU A 80 -7.86 14.71 17.51
CA LEU A 80 -6.54 14.57 16.90
C LEU A 80 -6.35 13.28 16.14
N ARG A 81 -7.07 12.19 16.47
CA ARG A 81 -6.87 10.87 15.85
C ARG A 81 -6.96 10.90 14.31
N SER A 82 -7.96 11.60 13.77
CA SER A 82 -8.11 11.76 12.33
C SER A 82 -6.97 12.55 11.69
N ARG A 83 -6.39 13.51 12.41
CA ARG A 83 -5.22 14.26 11.95
C ARG A 83 -3.96 13.42 11.98
N VAL A 84 -3.73 12.63 13.02
CA VAL A 84 -2.63 11.66 13.11
C VAL A 84 -2.67 10.73 11.89
N MET A 85 -3.85 10.21 11.52
CA MET A 85 -3.98 9.37 10.33
C MET A 85 -3.67 10.11 9.03
N ARG A 86 -4.11 11.36 8.88
CA ARG A 86 -3.80 12.17 7.68
C ARG A 86 -2.31 12.44 7.56
N LEU A 87 -1.66 12.81 8.65
CA LEU A 87 -0.21 13.04 8.68
C LEU A 87 0.57 11.75 8.39
N LEU A 88 0.11 10.59 8.88
CA LEU A 88 0.72 9.30 8.56
C LEU A 88 0.58 8.97 7.06
N LEU A 89 -0.59 9.23 6.47
CA LEU A 89 -0.82 9.03 5.04
C LEU A 89 0.07 9.93 4.17
N GLU A 90 0.31 11.18 4.56
CA GLU A 90 1.19 12.10 3.85
C GLU A 90 2.64 11.61 3.74
N ARG A 91 3.07 10.71 4.63
CA ARG A 91 4.39 10.09 4.60
C ARG A 91 4.49 8.91 3.60
N THR A 92 3.37 8.50 3.02
CA THR A 92 3.37 7.45 2.00
C THR A 92 3.64 8.04 0.60
N PRO A 93 4.18 7.26 -0.35
CA PRO A 93 4.45 7.75 -1.71
C PRO A 93 3.21 8.25 -2.44
N THR A 94 2.04 7.69 -2.17
CA THR A 94 0.76 8.09 -2.76
C THR A 94 0.12 9.27 -2.02
N GLY A 95 0.63 9.60 -0.83
CA GLY A 95 0.06 10.63 0.02
C GLY A 95 -1.39 10.30 0.39
N LYS A 96 -2.20 11.36 0.53
CA LYS A 96 -3.64 11.23 0.83
C LYS A 96 -4.52 11.36 -0.42
N LYS A 97 -3.96 11.15 -1.61
CA LYS A 97 -4.72 11.21 -2.86
C LYS A 97 -5.88 10.20 -2.82
N ASP A 98 -7.08 10.67 -3.14
CA ASP A 98 -8.33 9.89 -3.15
C ASP A 98 -8.73 9.25 -1.80
N VAL A 99 -8.06 9.61 -0.70
CA VAL A 99 -8.39 9.17 0.66
C VAL A 99 -9.34 10.19 1.31
N GLY A 100 -10.62 9.84 1.37
CA GLY A 100 -11.67 10.66 2.00
C GLY A 100 -11.89 10.34 3.48
N ALA A 101 -12.85 11.04 4.10
CA ALA A 101 -13.20 10.90 5.53
C ALA A 101 -13.57 9.45 5.89
N ALA A 102 -14.32 8.75 5.03
CA ALA A 102 -14.70 7.36 5.26
C ALA A 102 -13.49 6.42 5.40
N HIS A 103 -12.42 6.64 4.61
CA HIS A 103 -11.18 5.87 4.70
C HIS A 103 -10.44 6.16 6.03
N ILE A 104 -10.45 7.41 6.50
CA ILE A 104 -9.86 7.77 7.80
C ILE A 104 -10.60 7.06 8.94
N GLN A 105 -11.94 7.04 8.92
CA GLN A 105 -12.73 6.31 9.91
C GLN A 105 -12.44 4.80 9.87
N ALA A 106 -12.35 4.22 8.68
CA ALA A 106 -12.00 2.81 8.52
C ALA A 106 -10.60 2.48 9.05
N LEU A 107 -9.63 3.39 8.89
CA LEU A 107 -8.28 3.25 9.47
C LEU A 107 -8.30 3.29 11.00
N LEU A 108 -9.10 4.16 11.60
CA LEU A 108 -9.27 4.23 13.05
C LEU A 108 -9.93 2.97 13.60
N ALA A 109 -10.98 2.49 12.94
CA ALA A 109 -11.62 1.22 13.28
C ALA A 109 -10.65 0.02 13.14
N LEU A 110 -9.79 0.04 12.11
CA LEU A 110 -8.75 -0.96 11.94
C LEU A 110 -7.71 -0.93 13.07
N ALA A 111 -7.37 0.25 13.59
CA ALA A 111 -6.46 0.38 14.72
C ALA A 111 -7.02 -0.27 16.00
N GLU A 112 -8.33 -0.28 16.17
CA GLU A 112 -9.03 -0.91 17.30
C GLU A 112 -9.19 -2.43 17.13
N SER A 113 -9.57 -2.88 15.92
CA SER A 113 -9.96 -4.27 15.65
C SER A 113 -8.82 -5.14 15.10
N GLY A 114 -7.75 -4.54 14.60
CA GLY A 114 -6.71 -5.25 13.87
C GLY A 114 -7.15 -5.67 12.47
N GLY A 115 -6.23 -6.24 11.69
CA GLY A 115 -6.50 -6.80 10.37
C GLY A 115 -5.84 -6.05 9.22
N LEU A 116 -6.50 -6.05 8.04
CA LEU A 116 -6.00 -5.47 6.80
C LEU A 116 -7.12 -4.65 6.13
N LEU A 117 -6.75 -3.47 5.65
CA LEU A 117 -7.62 -2.57 4.88
C LEU A 117 -6.93 -2.17 3.59
N ALA A 118 -7.60 -2.32 2.45
CA ALA A 118 -7.18 -1.77 1.17
C ALA A 118 -7.64 -0.31 1.06
N LEU A 119 -6.77 0.55 0.55
CA LEU A 119 -7.00 1.98 0.35
C LEU A 119 -6.78 2.35 -1.11
N PRO A 120 -7.26 3.52 -1.57
CA PRO A 120 -6.99 4.03 -2.91
C PRO A 120 -5.48 4.11 -3.22
N GLY A 121 -5.14 4.15 -4.52
CA GLY A 121 -3.75 4.27 -4.97
C GLY A 121 -2.86 3.06 -4.67
N GLY A 122 -3.44 1.86 -4.46
CA GLY A 122 -2.68 0.66 -4.13
C GLY A 122 -2.10 0.65 -2.71
N LEU A 123 -2.53 1.58 -1.86
CA LEU A 123 -2.12 1.63 -0.47
C LEU A 123 -2.84 0.55 0.35
N ARG A 124 -2.17 -0.04 1.31
CA ARG A 124 -2.72 -0.98 2.29
C ARG A 124 -2.36 -0.55 3.70
N ALA A 125 -3.33 -0.66 4.59
CA ALA A 125 -3.10 -0.57 6.02
C ALA A 125 -3.14 -1.97 6.63
N VAL A 126 -2.16 -2.31 7.45
CA VAL A 126 -2.08 -3.55 8.21
C VAL A 126 -1.97 -3.19 9.68
N CYS A 127 -2.90 -3.68 10.49
CA CYS A 127 -2.86 -3.54 11.94
C CYS A 127 -2.63 -4.90 12.59
N ARG A 128 -1.44 -5.08 13.18
CA ARG A 128 -1.03 -6.32 13.85
C ARG A 128 0.03 -6.02 14.91
N ASP A 129 0.02 -6.82 15.97
CA ASP A 129 1.03 -6.76 17.05
C ASP A 129 1.18 -5.35 17.64
N GLY A 130 0.06 -4.64 17.80
CA GLY A 130 0.03 -3.28 18.35
C GLY A 130 0.51 -2.18 17.40
N TRP A 131 0.70 -2.48 16.11
CA TRP A 131 1.15 -1.52 15.12
C TRP A 131 0.21 -1.42 13.92
N LEU A 132 -0.13 -0.21 13.54
CA LEU A 132 -0.76 0.10 12.27
C LEU A 132 0.32 0.60 11.29
N ARG A 133 0.48 -0.11 10.18
CA ARG A 133 1.48 0.17 9.13
C ARG A 133 0.78 0.45 7.81
N LEU A 134 1.24 1.50 7.12
CA LEU A 134 0.82 1.80 5.75
C LEU A 134 1.91 1.30 4.79
N THR A 135 1.52 0.51 3.81
CA THR A 135 2.41 -0.05 2.80
C THR A 135 1.79 0.11 1.41
N VAL A 136 2.60 0.34 0.41
CA VAL A 136 2.12 0.31 -0.98
C VAL A 136 2.10 -1.14 -1.44
N ARG A 137 1.02 -1.53 -2.09
CA ARG A 137 0.95 -2.82 -2.77
C ARG A 137 1.99 -2.80 -3.89
N GLN A 138 3.02 -3.61 -3.75
CA GLN A 138 3.91 -3.85 -4.88
C GLN A 138 3.17 -4.71 -5.89
N GLU A 139 3.18 -4.28 -7.15
CA GLU A 139 2.72 -5.16 -8.23
C GLU A 139 3.66 -6.35 -8.28
N PRO A 140 3.09 -7.55 -8.26
CA PRO A 140 3.93 -8.74 -8.32
C PRO A 140 4.65 -8.81 -9.67
N PRO A 141 5.87 -9.34 -9.71
CA PRO A 141 6.56 -9.57 -10.96
C PRO A 141 5.73 -10.47 -11.88
N PRO A 142 5.80 -10.29 -13.20
CA PRO A 142 5.08 -11.13 -14.16
C PRO A 142 5.53 -12.59 -14.07
N GLU A 143 4.68 -13.50 -14.59
CA GLU A 143 5.05 -14.90 -14.74
C GLU A 143 6.30 -15.01 -15.61
N MET A 144 7.25 -15.84 -15.17
CA MET A 144 8.50 -16.08 -15.87
C MET A 144 8.79 -17.58 -15.98
N THR A 145 9.29 -18.03 -17.13
CA THR A 145 9.80 -19.39 -17.31
C THR A 145 11.20 -19.48 -16.69
N LEU A 146 11.40 -20.49 -15.83
CA LEU A 146 12.69 -20.72 -15.20
C LEU A 146 13.63 -21.52 -16.13
N ARG A 147 14.91 -21.16 -16.09
CA ARG A 147 16.01 -21.88 -16.74
C ARG A 147 16.80 -22.64 -15.70
N GLN A 148 17.57 -23.66 -16.14
CA GLN A 148 18.51 -24.34 -15.25
C GLN A 148 19.48 -23.37 -14.58
N GLY A 149 19.74 -23.55 -13.29
CA GLY A 149 20.57 -22.65 -12.49
C GLY A 149 19.75 -21.62 -11.74
N VAL A 150 20.35 -20.45 -11.47
CA VAL A 150 19.76 -19.39 -10.68
C VAL A 150 18.97 -18.43 -11.56
N ASN A 151 17.73 -18.14 -11.15
CA ASN A 151 16.80 -17.21 -11.79
C ASN A 151 16.39 -16.15 -10.77
N SER A 152 16.43 -14.88 -11.13
CA SER A 152 15.96 -13.80 -10.27
C SER A 152 14.53 -13.42 -10.60
N TRP A 153 13.63 -13.41 -9.58
CA TRP A 153 12.24 -13.04 -9.72
C TRP A 153 11.79 -12.18 -8.53
N GLY A 154 11.48 -10.91 -8.76
CA GLY A 154 11.23 -9.95 -7.68
C GLY A 154 12.38 -9.89 -6.69
N ASP A 155 12.10 -10.05 -5.42
CA ASP A 155 13.10 -10.07 -4.33
C ASP A 155 13.70 -11.47 -4.07
N PHE A 156 13.49 -12.43 -4.99
CA PHE A 156 13.87 -13.82 -4.77
C PHE A 156 14.83 -14.32 -5.84
N ASP A 157 15.76 -15.18 -5.41
CA ASP A 157 16.57 -16.01 -6.28
C ASP A 157 16.08 -17.46 -6.21
N ILE A 158 15.73 -18.00 -7.37
CA ILE A 158 15.15 -19.34 -7.52
C ILE A 158 16.12 -20.20 -8.29
N THR A 159 16.64 -21.24 -7.62
CA THR A 159 17.53 -22.20 -8.26
C THR A 159 16.73 -23.42 -8.72
N LEU A 160 16.80 -23.71 -10.02
CA LEU A 160 16.21 -24.90 -10.64
C LEU A 160 17.29 -25.88 -11.04
N ARG A 161 17.14 -27.14 -10.65
CA ARG A 161 17.99 -28.27 -11.07
C ARG A 161 17.11 -29.47 -11.45
N GLY A 162 17.35 -30.06 -12.61
CA GLY A 162 16.56 -31.17 -13.16
C GLY A 162 15.25 -30.71 -13.78
N GLY A 163 14.44 -31.66 -14.26
CA GLY A 163 13.18 -31.37 -14.91
C GLY A 163 13.34 -30.74 -16.30
N GLU A 164 14.36 -31.12 -17.06
CA GLU A 164 14.69 -30.54 -18.37
C GLU A 164 13.59 -30.72 -19.41
N SER A 165 12.78 -31.79 -19.32
CA SER A 165 11.65 -32.04 -20.17
C SER A 165 10.35 -31.36 -19.76
N ARG A 166 10.35 -30.62 -18.64
CA ARG A 166 9.16 -30.02 -18.05
C ARG A 166 9.16 -28.49 -18.18
N ARG A 167 7.97 -27.93 -18.36
CA ARG A 167 7.82 -26.47 -18.30
C ARG A 167 7.75 -26.03 -16.85
N VAL A 168 8.80 -25.34 -16.40
CA VAL A 168 8.86 -24.77 -15.05
C VAL A 168 8.72 -23.26 -15.11
N THR A 169 7.71 -22.72 -14.41
CA THR A 169 7.45 -21.27 -14.35
C THR A 169 7.37 -20.80 -12.91
N VAL A 170 7.60 -19.50 -12.69
CA VAL A 170 7.33 -18.84 -11.42
C VAL A 170 6.32 -17.72 -11.62
N ARG A 171 5.37 -17.62 -10.72
CA ARG A 171 4.35 -16.57 -10.65
C ARG A 171 3.91 -16.32 -9.22
N THR A 172 3.05 -15.36 -9.03
CA THR A 172 2.32 -15.19 -7.76
C THR A 172 1.22 -16.26 -7.62
N TRP A 173 0.77 -16.43 -6.38
CA TRP A 173 -0.33 -17.34 -6.08
C TRP A 173 -1.69 -16.81 -6.60
N SER A 174 -2.61 -17.73 -6.84
CA SER A 174 -4.02 -17.46 -7.14
C SER A 174 -4.90 -18.11 -6.07
N SER A 175 -6.09 -17.56 -5.86
CA SER A 175 -7.09 -18.14 -4.94
C SER A 175 -7.54 -19.56 -5.35
N ALA A 176 -7.41 -19.88 -6.62
CA ALA A 176 -7.72 -21.23 -7.17
C ALA A 176 -6.58 -22.23 -6.96
N ASP A 177 -5.38 -21.78 -6.58
CA ASP A 177 -4.22 -22.66 -6.49
C ASP A 177 -4.36 -23.68 -5.37
N ARG A 178 -4.02 -24.91 -5.73
CA ARG A 178 -3.95 -26.06 -4.83
C ARG A 178 -2.62 -26.78 -5.00
N MET A 179 -2.06 -27.26 -3.91
CA MET A 179 -0.82 -28.04 -3.92
C MET A 179 -1.02 -29.33 -3.14
N THR A 180 -0.44 -30.41 -3.62
CA THR A 180 -0.43 -31.69 -2.92
C THR A 180 0.69 -31.70 -1.88
N VAL A 181 0.32 -31.79 -0.61
CA VAL A 181 1.25 -31.87 0.53
C VAL A 181 0.90 -33.11 1.33
N GLY A 182 1.84 -34.05 1.45
CA GLY A 182 1.59 -35.35 2.05
C GLY A 182 0.53 -36.14 1.25
N ARG A 183 -0.51 -36.65 1.93
CA ARG A 183 -1.53 -37.51 1.33
C ARG A 183 -2.73 -36.76 0.74
N GLY A 184 -2.70 -35.42 0.64
CA GLY A 184 -3.88 -34.66 0.21
C GLY A 184 -3.57 -33.36 -0.50
N SER A 185 -4.55 -32.88 -1.32
CA SER A 185 -4.50 -31.58 -1.98
C SER A 185 -5.13 -30.50 -1.10
N ARG A 186 -4.41 -29.41 -0.86
CA ARG A 186 -4.86 -28.26 -0.06
C ARG A 186 -4.77 -26.97 -0.86
N SER A 187 -5.66 -26.01 -0.60
CA SER A 187 -5.55 -24.69 -1.20
C SER A 187 -4.31 -23.95 -0.67
N LEU A 188 -3.63 -23.18 -1.54
CA LEU A 188 -2.46 -22.40 -1.12
C LEU A 188 -2.84 -21.39 -0.03
N LYS A 189 -4.05 -20.84 -0.05
CA LYS A 189 -4.55 -19.95 1.01
C LYS A 189 -4.45 -20.62 2.39
N ARG A 190 -4.84 -21.89 2.51
CA ARG A 190 -4.77 -22.64 3.76
C ARG A 190 -3.33 -22.97 4.13
N LEU A 191 -2.51 -23.39 3.16
CA LEU A 191 -1.10 -23.69 3.39
C LEU A 191 -0.33 -22.46 3.90
N PHE A 192 -0.58 -21.28 3.34
CA PHE A 192 -0.01 -20.03 3.86
C PHE A 192 -0.43 -19.73 5.29
N SER A 193 -1.70 -20.01 5.64
CA SER A 193 -2.20 -19.80 7.00
C SER A 193 -1.54 -20.78 7.98
N ASP A 194 -1.44 -22.06 7.61
CA ASP A 194 -0.81 -23.12 8.39
C ASP A 194 0.70 -22.83 8.60
N ALA A 195 1.36 -22.23 7.62
CA ALA A 195 2.76 -21.79 7.66
C ALA A 195 2.96 -20.43 8.37
N GLY A 196 1.90 -19.81 8.88
CA GLY A 196 1.98 -18.51 9.55
C GLY A 196 2.31 -17.33 8.64
N ILE A 197 2.17 -17.49 7.30
CA ILE A 197 2.46 -16.43 6.33
C ILE A 197 1.27 -15.46 6.28
N PRO A 198 1.47 -14.22 6.71
CA PRO A 198 0.39 -13.25 6.78
C PRO A 198 -0.05 -12.80 5.37
N PRO A 199 -1.32 -12.40 5.20
CA PRO A 199 -1.90 -12.06 3.89
C PRO A 199 -1.09 -11.07 3.07
N GLU A 200 -0.51 -10.06 3.72
CA GLU A 200 0.29 -9.01 3.09
C GLU A 200 1.60 -9.51 2.45
N ARG A 201 2.12 -10.64 2.92
CA ARG A 201 3.35 -11.27 2.38
C ARG A 201 3.06 -12.31 1.30
N ARG A 202 1.81 -12.78 1.18
CA ARG A 202 1.43 -13.83 0.22
C ARG A 202 1.52 -13.36 -1.22
N ASP A 203 1.16 -12.10 -1.49
CA ASP A 203 1.16 -11.55 -2.84
C ASP A 203 2.57 -11.44 -3.44
N ALA A 204 3.60 -11.36 -2.60
CA ALA A 204 5.00 -11.34 -3.03
C ALA A 204 5.68 -12.72 -2.99
N ALA A 205 4.99 -13.75 -2.46
CA ALA A 205 5.58 -15.09 -2.32
C ALA A 205 5.62 -15.80 -3.69
N PRO A 206 6.80 -16.23 -4.18
CA PRO A 206 6.89 -16.98 -5.42
C PRO A 206 6.24 -18.37 -5.30
N VAL A 207 5.45 -18.69 -6.30
CA VAL A 207 4.89 -20.01 -6.54
C VAL A 207 5.54 -20.57 -7.80
N VAL A 208 6.37 -21.57 -7.64
CA VAL A 208 6.97 -22.30 -8.76
C VAL A 208 5.99 -23.37 -9.20
N CYS A 209 5.65 -23.35 -10.49
CA CYS A 209 4.75 -24.30 -11.13
C CYS A 209 5.53 -25.20 -12.06
N VAL A 210 5.17 -26.50 -12.08
CA VAL A 210 5.65 -27.48 -13.04
C VAL A 210 4.45 -27.91 -13.87
N ASP A 211 4.52 -27.70 -15.19
CA ASP A 211 3.42 -27.95 -16.14
C ASP A 211 2.11 -27.29 -15.70
N GLY A 212 2.21 -26.05 -15.19
CA GLY A 212 1.07 -25.24 -14.77
C GLY A 212 0.53 -25.52 -13.35
N ALA A 213 0.97 -26.61 -12.70
CA ALA A 213 0.54 -26.96 -11.35
C ALA A 213 1.53 -26.45 -10.29
N PRO A 214 1.08 -25.84 -9.16
CA PRO A 214 1.95 -25.45 -8.06
C PRO A 214 2.78 -26.62 -7.55
N TYR A 215 4.10 -26.41 -7.51
CA TYR A 215 5.08 -27.42 -7.12
C TYR A 215 5.86 -27.01 -5.87
N ALA A 216 6.39 -25.80 -5.84
CA ALA A 216 7.11 -25.26 -4.68
C ALA A 216 6.65 -23.84 -4.37
N VAL A 217 6.55 -23.53 -3.09
CA VAL A 217 6.06 -22.21 -2.61
C VAL A 217 6.96 -21.73 -1.49
N TYR A 218 7.45 -20.49 -1.60
CA TYR A 218 8.27 -19.88 -0.56
C TYR A 218 7.59 -19.86 0.80
N GLY A 219 8.28 -20.39 1.81
CA GLY A 219 7.80 -20.46 3.19
C GLY A 219 6.75 -21.56 3.46
N VAL A 220 6.30 -22.28 2.42
CA VAL A 220 5.35 -23.41 2.56
C VAL A 220 6.05 -24.76 2.32
N GLY A 221 6.96 -24.83 1.35
CA GLY A 221 7.68 -26.04 0.98
C GLY A 221 7.38 -26.52 -0.44
N GLU A 222 7.74 -27.76 -0.71
CA GLU A 222 7.60 -28.43 -2.02
C GLU A 222 6.49 -29.47 -1.99
N ARG A 223 5.93 -29.72 -3.19
CA ARG A 223 5.01 -30.86 -3.41
C ARG A 223 5.73 -32.17 -3.16
N VAL A 224 5.09 -33.10 -2.50
CA VAL A 224 5.57 -34.49 -2.45
C VAL A 224 5.44 -35.08 -3.86
N SER A 225 6.59 -35.32 -4.50
CA SER A 225 6.61 -35.96 -5.83
C SER A 225 6.21 -37.45 -5.69
N PRO A 226 5.42 -37.99 -6.60
CA PRO A 226 5.28 -39.44 -6.72
C PRO A 226 6.63 -40.04 -7.12
N GLU A 227 6.94 -41.24 -6.62
CA GLU A 227 8.24 -41.89 -6.66
C GLU A 227 8.81 -42.22 -8.08
N ASN A 228 8.10 -41.93 -9.16
CA ASN A 228 8.46 -42.30 -10.53
C ASN A 228 8.53 -41.11 -11.49
N GLY A 229 9.28 -40.08 -11.19
CA GLY A 229 9.45 -38.92 -12.05
C GLY A 229 10.85 -38.34 -12.05
N GLU A 230 11.18 -37.59 -13.10
CA GLU A 230 12.40 -36.81 -13.20
C GLU A 230 12.56 -35.91 -11.95
N SER A 231 13.68 -36.05 -11.25
CA SER A 231 13.93 -35.30 -10.00
C SER A 231 14.06 -33.83 -10.31
N ILE A 232 13.13 -33.03 -9.80
CA ILE A 232 13.19 -31.56 -9.86
C ILE A 232 13.52 -31.06 -8.47
N LYS A 233 14.59 -30.27 -8.36
CA LYS A 233 14.98 -29.60 -7.13
C LYS A 233 14.85 -28.10 -7.30
N ILE A 234 14.07 -27.47 -6.41
CA ILE A 234 13.82 -26.03 -6.41
C ILE A 234 14.27 -25.46 -5.06
N ILE A 235 15.10 -24.44 -5.10
CA ILE A 235 15.52 -23.71 -3.90
C ILE A 235 15.11 -22.24 -4.09
N ILE A 236 14.33 -21.70 -3.16
CA ILE A 236 13.83 -20.32 -3.19
C ILE A 236 14.45 -19.57 -2.03
N ASN A 237 15.32 -18.61 -2.34
CA ASN A 237 15.97 -17.75 -1.36
C ASN A 237 15.48 -16.31 -1.53
N LYS A 238 15.14 -15.64 -0.43
CA LYS A 238 14.89 -14.21 -0.45
C LYS A 238 16.22 -13.48 -0.45
N ARG A 239 16.41 -12.53 -1.37
CA ARG A 239 17.57 -11.65 -1.37
C ARG A 239 17.49 -10.72 -0.17
N GLU A 240 18.56 -10.63 0.60
CA GLU A 240 18.71 -9.59 1.62
C GLU A 240 18.96 -8.28 0.90
N ASN A 241 18.03 -7.33 1.00
CA ASN A 241 18.29 -5.95 0.62
C ASN A 241 19.35 -5.41 1.59
N HIS A 242 20.60 -5.41 1.22
CA HIS A 242 21.58 -4.51 1.83
C HIS A 242 21.07 -3.08 1.57
N LYS A 243 20.38 -2.50 2.54
CA LYS A 243 20.36 -1.05 2.65
C LYS A 243 21.83 -0.66 2.83
N GLU A 244 22.40 -0.08 1.78
CA GLU A 244 23.63 0.68 1.92
C GLU A 244 23.36 1.75 2.99
N ASP A 245 23.91 1.48 4.16
CA ASP A 245 24.09 2.45 5.22
C ASP A 245 25.22 3.38 4.73
N THR A 246 24.86 4.32 3.84
CA THR A 246 25.74 5.44 3.55
C THR A 246 25.72 6.33 4.78
N GLY A 247 26.43 5.87 5.80
CA GLY A 247 26.94 6.70 6.86
C GLY A 247 27.85 7.75 6.24
N ASN A 248 27.36 8.96 6.17
CA ASN A 248 28.20 10.12 5.91
C ASN A 248 28.73 10.57 7.26
N GLY A 249 30.10 10.43 7.37
CA GLY A 249 30.86 10.99 8.47
C GLY A 249 30.89 12.52 8.44
#